data_7e7859e04da2a966776c95245eb54c8e
#
_entry.id   7e7859e04da2a966776c95245eb54c8e
#
_cell.length_a   1.000
_cell.length_b   1.000
_cell.length_c   1.000
_cell.angle_alpha   90.00
_cell.angle_beta   90.00
_cell.angle_gamma   90.00
#
_symmetry.space_group_name_H-M   'P 1'
#
loop_
_entity.id
_entity.type
_entity.pdbx_description
1 polymer ?
#
loop_
_entity_poly.entity_id
_entity_poly.type
_entity_poly.pdbx_seq_one_letter_code
_entity_poly.pdbx_strand_id
1 'polypeptide(L)'
;MFLPGVKVTGIAVDSGPFDKIVPRLAGEAAALLECPFQPEENAFQMVEHMGPGYALPNPEDTPYIEELARTEGILLDPVYTGKAFAGMVQLLRRGAFDGQDDLLFVHTGGTAALFAIDLPR
;
A
#
# COMPACT_ATOMS: atom_id res chain seq x y z
N MET A 1 -6.78 -12.33 16.79
CA MET A 1 -5.68 -11.67 17.54
C MET A 1 -5.24 -10.47 16.73
N PHE A 2 -5.27 -9.30 17.32
CA PHE A 2 -4.83 -8.07 16.66
C PHE A 2 -3.46 -7.72 17.23
N LEU A 3 -2.63 -7.07 16.43
CA LEU A 3 -1.29 -6.65 16.84
C LEU A 3 -1.42 -5.27 17.52
N PRO A 4 -1.41 -5.18 18.85
CA PRO A 4 -1.51 -3.89 19.53
C PRO A 4 -0.28 -3.03 19.21
N GLY A 5 -0.49 -1.74 19.00
CA GLY A 5 0.58 -0.80 18.71
C GLY A 5 1.08 -0.77 17.26
N VAL A 6 0.55 -1.65 16.38
CA VAL A 6 0.88 -1.58 14.95
C VAL A 6 0.13 -0.43 14.31
N LYS A 7 0.88 0.44 13.63
CA LYS A 7 0.33 1.50 12.78
C LYS A 7 0.13 0.97 11.37
N VAL A 8 -1.03 1.24 10.80
CA VAL A 8 -1.34 0.84 9.42
C VAL A 8 -1.34 2.08 8.53
N THR A 9 -0.47 2.09 7.52
CA THR A 9 -0.44 3.14 6.50
C THR A 9 -0.93 2.56 5.19
N GLY A 10 -2.05 3.06 4.69
CA GLY A 10 -2.55 2.73 3.36
C GLY A 10 -1.99 3.69 2.33
N ILE A 11 -1.53 3.14 1.21
CA ILE A 11 -1.13 3.95 0.05
C ILE A 11 -2.28 3.96 -0.95
N ALA A 12 -2.94 5.10 -1.08
CA ALA A 12 -4.06 5.27 -2.00
C ALA A 12 -3.53 5.46 -3.43
N VAL A 13 -3.83 4.52 -4.30
CA VAL A 13 -3.42 4.50 -5.72
C VAL A 13 -4.57 4.90 -6.66
N ASP A 14 -5.66 5.35 -6.08
CA ASP A 14 -6.85 5.88 -6.74
C ASP A 14 -7.43 7.03 -5.92
N SER A 15 -8.35 7.80 -6.51
CA SER A 15 -9.09 8.86 -5.82
C SER A 15 -10.33 8.30 -5.13
N GLY A 16 -10.48 8.58 -3.84
CA GLY A 16 -11.66 8.15 -3.09
C GLY A 16 -11.56 8.55 -1.61
N PRO A 17 -12.68 8.51 -0.88
CA PRO A 17 -12.70 8.82 0.55
C PRO A 17 -12.22 7.61 1.38
N PHE A 18 -10.98 7.17 1.14
CA PHE A 18 -10.41 5.97 1.78
C PHE A 18 -10.24 6.13 3.29
N ASP A 19 -10.08 7.37 3.77
CA ASP A 19 -10.12 7.75 5.17
C ASP A 19 -11.41 7.34 5.88
N LYS A 20 -12.53 7.25 5.14
CA LYS A 20 -13.83 6.79 5.63
C LYS A 20 -14.12 5.33 5.30
N ILE A 21 -13.72 4.89 4.09
CA ILE A 21 -13.99 3.53 3.61
C ILE A 21 -13.22 2.50 4.46
N VAL A 22 -11.94 2.73 4.70
CA VAL A 22 -11.08 1.73 5.38
C VAL A 22 -11.52 1.49 6.83
N PRO A 23 -11.76 2.51 7.68
CA PRO A 23 -12.27 2.28 9.04
C PRO A 23 -13.62 1.57 9.06
N ARG A 24 -14.53 1.94 8.15
CA ARG A 24 -15.83 1.29 8.03
C ARG A 24 -15.69 -0.21 7.72
N LEU A 25 -14.90 -0.56 6.70
CA LEU A 25 -14.67 -1.96 6.33
C LEU A 25 -13.96 -2.74 7.44
N ALA A 26 -13.04 -2.12 8.17
CA ALA A 26 -12.39 -2.73 9.32
C ALA A 26 -13.41 -3.05 10.44
N GLY A 27 -14.34 -2.14 10.70
CA GLY A 27 -15.43 -2.37 11.66
C GLY A 27 -16.38 -3.48 11.22
N GLU A 28 -16.78 -3.51 9.95
CA GLU A 28 -17.62 -4.56 9.38
C GLU A 28 -16.92 -5.94 9.45
N ALA A 29 -15.63 -6.01 9.14
CA ALA A 29 -14.83 -7.23 9.25
C ALA A 29 -14.71 -7.70 10.71
N ALA A 30 -14.50 -6.77 11.65
CA ALA A 30 -14.44 -7.09 13.08
C ALA A 30 -15.77 -7.65 13.57
N ALA A 31 -16.90 -7.08 13.15
CA ALA A 31 -18.22 -7.58 13.48
C ALA A 31 -18.46 -9.00 12.94
N LEU A 32 -18.05 -9.25 11.68
CA LEU A 32 -18.17 -10.58 11.06
C LEU A 32 -17.33 -11.64 11.79
N LEU A 33 -16.17 -11.22 12.32
CA LEU A 33 -15.26 -12.11 13.08
C LEU A 33 -15.64 -12.21 14.57
N GLU A 34 -16.76 -11.62 14.98
CA GLU A 34 -17.21 -11.56 16.38
C GLU A 34 -16.12 -10.99 17.31
N CYS A 35 -15.32 -10.07 16.78
CA CYS A 35 -14.22 -9.46 17.51
C CYS A 35 -14.62 -8.10 18.07
N PRO A 36 -14.37 -7.80 19.37
CA PRO A 36 -14.71 -6.54 20.01
C PRO A 36 -13.78 -5.38 19.59
N PHE A 37 -13.31 -5.37 18.36
CA PHE A 37 -12.46 -4.31 17.83
C PHE A 37 -13.33 -3.14 17.33
N GLN A 38 -13.01 -1.95 17.80
CA GLN A 38 -13.51 -0.70 17.26
C GLN A 38 -12.29 0.09 16.75
N PRO A 39 -12.20 0.39 15.46
CA PRO A 39 -11.10 1.20 14.95
C PRO A 39 -11.16 2.60 15.58
N GLU A 40 -10.04 3.04 16.14
CA GLU A 40 -9.90 4.44 16.56
C GLU A 40 -9.92 5.36 15.34
N GLU A 41 -10.34 6.61 15.53
CA GLU A 41 -10.51 7.59 14.44
C GLU A 41 -9.24 7.78 13.60
N ASN A 42 -8.06 7.57 14.19
CA ASN A 42 -6.74 7.70 13.54
C ASN A 42 -5.97 6.37 13.43
N ALA A 43 -6.67 5.23 13.51
CA ALA A 43 -6.03 3.91 13.42
C ALA A 43 -5.38 3.65 12.06
N PHE A 44 -5.85 4.34 11.02
CA PHE A 44 -5.39 4.18 9.64
C PHE A 44 -4.91 5.53 9.09
N GLN A 45 -3.66 5.57 8.68
CA GLN A 45 -3.13 6.71 7.93
C GLN A 45 -3.26 6.40 6.43
N MET A 46 -3.88 7.32 5.66
CA MET A 46 -3.95 7.20 4.21
C MET A 46 -3.01 8.22 3.56
N VAL A 47 -2.19 7.75 2.63
CA VAL A 47 -1.26 8.58 1.86
C VAL A 47 -1.55 8.40 0.38
N GLU A 48 -1.74 9.49 -0.34
CA GLU A 48 -2.01 9.45 -1.77
C GLU A 48 -0.71 9.24 -2.56
N HIS A 49 -0.72 8.25 -3.47
CA HIS A 49 0.34 7.98 -4.43
C HIS A 49 -0.25 7.43 -5.74
N MET A 50 -1.17 8.19 -6.33
CA MET A 50 -1.89 7.77 -7.54
C MET A 50 -1.05 7.90 -8.80
N GLY A 51 -0.09 8.86 -8.82
CA GLY A 51 0.66 9.19 -10.03
C GLY A 51 -0.24 9.80 -11.11
N PRO A 52 -0.11 9.38 -12.39
CA PRO A 52 -0.87 9.97 -13.50
C PRO A 52 -2.37 9.65 -13.47
N GLY A 53 -2.79 8.65 -12.69
CA GLY A 53 -4.20 8.26 -12.55
C GLY A 53 -4.41 6.80 -12.20
N TYR A 54 -5.68 6.44 -11.97
CA TYR A 54 -6.09 5.07 -11.74
C TYR A 54 -5.78 4.18 -12.95
N ALA A 55 -5.32 2.97 -12.70
CA ALA A 55 -4.94 1.97 -13.70
C ALA A 55 -3.83 2.39 -14.70
N LEU A 56 -3.25 3.57 -14.55
CA LEU A 56 -2.12 4.02 -15.37
C LEU A 56 -0.79 3.76 -14.63
N PRO A 57 0.17 3.05 -15.25
CA PRO A 57 1.52 2.94 -14.69
C PRO A 57 2.14 4.33 -14.48
N ASN A 58 2.87 4.48 -13.38
CA ASN A 58 3.63 5.69 -13.13
C ASN A 58 5.11 5.43 -13.47
N PRO A 59 5.68 6.11 -14.49
CA PRO A 59 7.08 5.91 -14.86
C PRO A 59 8.07 6.19 -13.72
N GLU A 60 7.73 7.08 -12.80
CA GLU A 60 8.57 7.38 -11.62
C GLU A 60 8.67 6.22 -10.64
N ASP A 61 7.71 5.27 -10.67
CA ASP A 61 7.68 4.11 -9.78
C ASP A 61 8.46 2.93 -10.36
N THR A 62 8.66 2.90 -11.68
CA THR A 62 9.35 1.81 -12.39
C THR A 62 10.72 1.45 -11.78
N PRO A 63 11.60 2.39 -11.43
CA PRO A 63 12.90 2.06 -10.83
C PRO A 63 12.78 1.28 -9.51
N TYR A 64 11.76 1.56 -8.68
CA TYR A 64 11.55 0.84 -7.41
C TYR A 64 11.07 -0.60 -7.65
N ILE A 65 10.16 -0.77 -8.64
CA ILE A 65 9.66 -2.09 -9.03
C ILE A 65 10.79 -2.96 -9.57
N GLU A 66 11.61 -2.40 -10.46
CA GLU A 66 12.76 -3.11 -11.06
C GLU A 66 13.84 -3.43 -10.02
N GLU A 67 14.13 -2.51 -9.11
CA GLU A 67 15.11 -2.73 -8.04
C GLU A 67 14.68 -3.89 -7.15
N LEU A 68 13.42 -3.92 -6.68
CA LEU A 68 12.90 -5.00 -5.85
C LEU A 68 12.93 -6.34 -6.61
N ALA A 69 12.53 -6.36 -7.86
CA ALA A 69 12.58 -7.57 -8.69
C ALA A 69 14.01 -8.10 -8.86
N ARG A 70 14.97 -7.20 -9.03
CA ARG A 70 16.39 -7.55 -9.27
C ARG A 70 17.09 -8.00 -8.01
N THR A 71 16.80 -7.39 -6.86
CA THR A 71 17.50 -7.66 -5.59
C THR A 71 16.86 -8.80 -4.81
N GLU A 72 15.53 -8.88 -4.80
CA GLU A 72 14.78 -9.80 -3.95
C GLU A 72 13.98 -10.86 -4.73
N GLY A 73 13.89 -10.72 -6.06
CA GLY A 73 13.09 -11.62 -6.89
C GLY A 73 11.57 -11.44 -6.69
N ILE A 74 11.14 -10.33 -6.09
CA ILE A 74 9.73 -10.04 -5.82
C ILE A 74 9.17 -9.20 -6.97
N LEU A 75 8.11 -9.71 -7.61
CA LEU A 75 7.46 -9.05 -8.74
C LEU A 75 6.22 -8.29 -8.28
N LEU A 76 6.19 -7.00 -8.55
CA LEU A 76 5.05 -6.10 -8.27
C LEU A 76 4.38 -5.69 -9.58
N ASP A 77 3.07 -5.55 -9.57
CA ASP A 77 2.34 -4.95 -10.69
C ASP A 77 2.52 -3.42 -10.73
N PRO A 78 2.46 -2.79 -11.91
CA PRO A 78 2.72 -1.35 -12.02
C PRO A 78 1.53 -0.46 -11.63
N VAL A 79 0.36 -1.04 -11.33
CA VAL A 79 -0.90 -0.30 -11.07
C VAL A 79 -1.21 -0.17 -9.58
N TYR A 80 -1.05 -1.27 -8.83
CA TYR A 80 -1.42 -1.33 -7.42
C TYR A 80 -0.20 -1.49 -6.52
N THR A 81 0.39 -2.69 -6.50
CA THR A 81 1.46 -3.01 -5.54
C THR A 81 2.75 -2.27 -5.83
N GLY A 82 3.07 -2.01 -7.09
CA GLY A 82 4.23 -1.19 -7.46
C GLY A 82 4.11 0.25 -6.99
N LYS A 83 2.94 0.89 -7.21
CA LYS A 83 2.68 2.23 -6.67
C LYS A 83 2.72 2.27 -5.15
N ALA A 84 2.10 1.28 -4.51
CA ALA A 84 2.10 1.21 -3.04
C ALA A 84 3.52 1.03 -2.49
N PHE A 85 4.35 0.21 -3.12
CA PHE A 85 5.75 0.02 -2.72
C PHE A 85 6.58 1.29 -2.95
N ALA A 86 6.47 1.92 -4.12
CA ALA A 86 7.16 3.17 -4.41
C ALA A 86 6.77 4.28 -3.41
N GLY A 87 5.48 4.40 -3.10
CA GLY A 87 4.98 5.32 -2.09
C GLY A 87 5.56 5.03 -0.70
N MET A 88 5.63 3.77 -0.29
CA MET A 88 6.28 3.35 0.96
C MET A 88 7.77 3.75 0.99
N VAL A 89 8.52 3.47 -0.08
CA VAL A 89 9.95 3.82 -0.15
C VAL A 89 10.16 5.33 -0.13
N GLN A 90 9.29 6.10 -0.78
CA GLN A 90 9.35 7.57 -0.72
C GLN A 90 9.06 8.10 0.68
N LEU A 91 8.09 7.52 1.40
CA LEU A 91 7.82 7.85 2.80
C LEU A 91 9.01 7.53 3.70
N LEU A 92 9.63 6.35 3.50
CA LEU A 92 10.83 5.94 4.21
C LEU A 92 11.97 6.96 4.01
N ARG A 93 12.22 7.38 2.78
CA ARG A 93 13.26 8.36 2.45
C ARG A 93 13.00 9.75 3.03
N ARG A 94 11.75 10.08 3.34
CA ARG A 94 11.34 11.34 4.00
C ARG A 94 11.34 11.25 5.53
N GLY A 95 11.74 10.11 6.11
CA GLY A 95 11.76 9.90 7.55
C GLY A 95 10.37 9.66 8.18
N ALA A 96 9.35 9.32 7.37
CA ALA A 96 8.00 9.11 7.89
C ALA A 96 7.90 7.92 8.86
N PHE A 97 8.87 7.03 8.83
CA PHE A 97 8.94 5.84 9.69
C PHE A 97 10.12 5.90 10.67
N ASP A 98 10.70 7.09 10.91
CA ASP A 98 11.80 7.25 11.85
C ASP A 98 11.37 6.81 13.26
N GLY A 99 12.23 6.02 13.92
CA GLY A 99 11.94 5.43 15.22
C GLY A 99 11.06 4.16 15.18
N GLN A 100 10.77 3.63 14.00
CA GLN A 100 10.18 2.29 13.83
C GLN A 100 11.32 1.28 13.59
N ASP A 101 11.33 0.18 14.35
CA ASP A 101 12.33 -0.88 14.21
C ASP A 101 12.02 -1.80 13.02
N ASP A 102 10.73 -2.04 12.78
CA ASP A 102 10.25 -2.93 11.73
C ASP A 102 9.21 -2.25 10.84
N LEU A 103 9.30 -2.51 9.53
CA LEU A 103 8.33 -2.09 8.52
C LEU A 103 7.88 -3.28 7.71
N LEU A 104 6.57 -3.57 7.72
CA LEU A 104 5.98 -4.65 6.96
C LEU A 104 5.24 -4.10 5.73
N PHE A 105 5.64 -4.53 4.54
CA PHE A 105 4.88 -4.31 3.32
C PHE A 105 3.96 -5.50 3.03
N VAL A 106 2.66 -5.26 2.91
CA VAL A 106 1.68 -6.30 2.57
C VAL A 106 1.49 -6.35 1.06
N HIS A 107 2.05 -7.38 0.42
CA HIS A 107 1.87 -7.63 -1.02
C HIS A 107 0.50 -8.25 -1.28
N THR A 108 -0.42 -7.46 -1.83
CA THR A 108 -1.83 -7.85 -2.03
C THR A 108 -2.11 -8.56 -3.37
N GLY A 109 -1.09 -8.87 -4.17
CA GLY A 109 -1.24 -9.55 -5.45
C GLY A 109 -1.02 -8.65 -6.66
N GLY A 110 -1.75 -8.88 -7.75
CA GLY A 110 -1.68 -8.06 -8.97
C GLY A 110 -0.62 -8.50 -10.00
N THR A 111 0.23 -9.46 -9.68
CA THR A 111 1.35 -9.90 -10.54
C THR A 111 0.91 -10.30 -11.96
N ALA A 112 -0.31 -10.78 -12.15
CA ALA A 112 -0.86 -11.10 -13.46
C ALA A 112 -0.92 -9.88 -14.42
N ALA A 113 -1.02 -8.66 -13.89
CA ALA A 113 -1.02 -7.44 -14.67
C ALA A 113 0.31 -7.17 -15.40
N LEU A 114 1.42 -7.75 -14.93
CA LEU A 114 2.72 -7.66 -15.61
C LEU A 114 2.71 -8.24 -17.02
N PHE A 115 1.80 -9.17 -17.30
CA PHE A 115 1.66 -9.81 -18.62
C PHE A 115 0.65 -9.08 -19.52
N ALA A 116 -0.07 -8.10 -19.00
CA ALA A 116 -1.12 -7.38 -19.70
C ALA A 116 -0.76 -5.93 -20.01
N ILE A 117 0.30 -5.39 -19.42
CA ILE A 117 0.70 -4.01 -19.53
C ILE A 117 2.14 -3.93 -20.07
N ASP A 118 2.32 -3.14 -21.15
CA ASP A 118 3.66 -2.80 -21.61
C ASP A 118 4.29 -1.85 -20.57
N LEU A 119 5.30 -2.34 -19.86
CA LEU A 119 6.09 -1.49 -18.99
C LEU A 119 6.87 -0.48 -19.84
N PRO A 120 6.82 0.80 -19.54
CA PRO A 120 7.65 1.80 -20.22
C PRO A 120 9.13 1.42 -19.99
N ARG A 121 9.86 1.28 -21.10
CA ARG A 121 11.30 1.01 -21.12
C ARG A 121 12.08 2.28 -20.88
#